data_9282d7e1d9900251f186fc94e1b932da
#
_entry.id   9282d7e1d9900251f186fc94e1b932da
#
_cell.length_a   1.000
_cell.length_b   1.000
_cell.length_c   1.000
_cell.angle_alpha   90.00
_cell.angle_beta   90.00
_cell.angle_gamma   90.00
#
_symmetry.space_group_name_H-M   'P 1'
#
loop_
_entity.id
_entity.type
_entity.pdbx_description
1 polymer ?
#
loop_
_entity_poly.entity_id
_entity_poly.type
_entity_poly.pdbx_seq_one_letter_code
_entity_poly.pdbx_strand_id
1 'polypeptide(L)'
;MQPQYAILFFGLCGCDKDNGEDVDPPGIGHFVWVNASDHRITMTVNGQFEDEIMLPGERISKTMIGFIALPPSPDLYVMHGIEIVFDDGPYGGVFTRPKEYPAAPYNPCNEKEYVWEDMPVENDLSHWVWTYTFTNADYDAAVARGPMTEQ
;
A
#
# COMPACT_ATOMS: atom_id res chain seq x y z
N MET A 1 34.72 -0.10 31.33
CA MET A 1 33.38 0.22 31.88
C MET A 1 32.36 -0.09 30.84
N GLN A 2 31.62 -1.21 30.98
CA GLN A 2 30.49 -1.54 30.12
C GLN A 2 29.21 -1.04 30.77
N PRO A 3 28.26 -0.42 30.03
CA PRO A 3 26.96 -0.10 30.56
C PRO A 3 26.09 -1.37 30.57
N GLN A 4 25.64 -1.75 31.78
CA GLN A 4 24.63 -2.78 31.96
C GLN A 4 23.26 -2.22 31.55
N TYR A 5 22.65 -2.82 30.56
CA TYR A 5 21.24 -2.56 30.25
C TYR A 5 20.37 -3.45 31.15
N ALA A 6 19.64 -2.79 32.06
CA ALA A 6 18.63 -3.46 32.87
C ALA A 6 17.40 -3.75 32.00
N ILE A 7 17.14 -5.04 31.73
CA ILE A 7 15.90 -5.50 31.11
C ILE A 7 14.86 -5.57 32.24
N LEU A 8 13.91 -4.65 32.22
CA LEU A 8 12.71 -4.71 33.06
C LEU A 8 11.75 -5.74 32.49
N PHE A 9 11.73 -6.93 33.09
CA PHE A 9 10.65 -7.91 32.90
C PHE A 9 9.41 -7.41 33.64
N PHE A 10 8.42 -6.89 32.91
CA PHE A 10 7.07 -6.81 33.43
C PHE A 10 6.44 -8.20 33.32
N GLY A 11 6.38 -8.88 34.45
CA GLY A 11 5.60 -10.09 34.61
C GLY A 11 4.11 -9.75 34.47
N LEU A 12 3.52 -10.14 33.35
CA LEU A 12 2.08 -10.20 33.22
C LEU A 12 1.61 -11.45 33.95
N CYS A 13 0.92 -11.23 35.08
CA CYS A 13 0.18 -12.25 35.81
C CYS A 13 -0.81 -12.92 34.86
N GLY A 14 -0.66 -14.21 34.72
CA GLY A 14 -1.61 -15.05 34.03
C GLY A 14 -3.00 -14.97 34.66
N CYS A 15 -3.98 -14.68 33.86
CA CYS A 15 -5.33 -15.13 34.07
C CYS A 15 -5.56 -16.26 33.07
N ASP A 16 -5.40 -17.49 33.56
CA ASP A 16 -6.02 -18.66 32.95
C ASP A 16 -7.51 -18.43 32.85
N LYS A 17 -8.00 -18.23 31.65
CA LYS A 17 -9.33 -18.62 31.23
C LYS A 17 -9.22 -19.16 29.82
N ASP A 18 -9.28 -20.47 29.73
CA ASP A 18 -9.67 -21.23 28.55
C ASP A 18 -11.04 -20.75 28.05
N ASN A 19 -11.06 -19.66 27.37
CA ASN A 19 -12.03 -19.34 26.36
C ASN A 19 -11.21 -19.19 25.09
N GLY A 20 -11.15 -20.27 24.31
CA GLY A 20 -10.58 -20.26 22.96
C GLY A 20 -11.36 -19.28 22.08
N GLU A 21 -11.12 -18.02 22.26
CA GLU A 21 -11.34 -17.06 21.19
C GLU A 21 -10.17 -17.30 20.24
N ASP A 22 -10.47 -17.93 19.11
CA ASP A 22 -9.60 -17.95 17.95
C ASP A 22 -9.36 -16.48 17.57
N VAL A 23 -8.31 -15.91 18.13
CA VAL A 23 -7.83 -14.61 17.68
C VAL A 23 -7.19 -14.87 16.33
N ASP A 24 -7.86 -14.44 15.27
CA ASP A 24 -7.29 -14.54 13.94
C ASP A 24 -5.88 -13.95 13.93
N PRO A 25 -4.90 -14.67 13.38
CA PRO A 25 -3.52 -14.19 13.38
C PRO A 25 -3.42 -12.86 12.64
N PRO A 26 -2.51 -11.97 13.04
CA PRO A 26 -2.31 -10.70 12.34
C PRO A 26 -2.02 -10.97 10.87
N GLY A 27 -2.57 -10.11 10.00
CA GLY A 27 -2.39 -10.25 8.57
C GLY A 27 -1.21 -9.45 8.03
N ILE A 28 -0.60 -9.94 6.95
CA ILE A 28 0.44 -9.24 6.21
C ILE A 28 -0.10 -8.87 4.84
N GLY A 29 -0.10 -7.56 4.52
CA GLY A 29 -0.43 -7.04 3.20
C GLY A 29 0.83 -6.86 2.36
N HIS A 30 0.84 -7.44 1.16
CA HIS A 30 1.84 -7.19 0.15
C HIS A 30 1.22 -6.30 -0.91
N PHE A 31 1.77 -5.10 -1.09
CA PHE A 31 1.31 -4.12 -2.06
C PHE A 31 2.25 -4.13 -3.26
N VAL A 32 1.69 -4.36 -4.43
CA VAL A 32 2.43 -4.46 -5.69
C VAL A 32 1.87 -3.45 -6.67
N TRP A 33 2.71 -2.58 -7.18
CA TRP A 33 2.39 -1.67 -8.28
C TRP A 33 3.17 -2.12 -9.50
N VAL A 34 2.46 -2.35 -10.60
CA VAL A 34 3.01 -2.82 -11.87
C VAL A 34 2.88 -1.71 -12.90
N ASN A 35 3.96 -1.41 -13.59
CA ASN A 35 3.93 -0.50 -14.74
C ASN A 35 3.75 -1.29 -16.04
N ALA A 36 2.51 -1.43 -16.50
CA ALA A 36 2.16 -2.01 -17.80
C ALA A 36 1.92 -0.92 -18.87
N SER A 37 2.28 0.33 -18.60
CA SER A 37 2.24 1.42 -19.58
C SER A 37 3.56 1.50 -20.37
N ASP A 38 3.56 2.31 -21.43
CA ASP A 38 4.75 2.63 -22.21
C ASP A 38 5.56 3.79 -21.60
N HIS A 39 5.12 4.32 -20.46
CA HIS A 39 5.64 5.51 -19.81
C HIS A 39 6.47 5.15 -18.57
N ARG A 40 7.55 5.89 -18.32
CA ARG A 40 8.24 5.84 -17.04
C ARG A 40 7.35 6.44 -15.96
N ILE A 41 7.28 5.80 -14.80
CA ILE A 41 6.51 6.28 -13.65
C ILE A 41 7.47 6.58 -12.51
N THR A 42 7.37 7.77 -11.92
CA THR A 42 7.93 8.10 -10.61
C THR A 42 6.78 8.12 -9.61
N MET A 43 6.91 7.37 -8.52
CA MET A 43 5.86 7.20 -7.52
C MET A 43 6.38 7.55 -6.13
N THR A 44 5.61 8.37 -5.42
CA THR A 44 5.79 8.67 -4.01
C THR A 44 4.54 8.25 -3.24
N VAL A 45 4.71 7.48 -2.17
CA VAL A 45 3.64 7.19 -1.22
C VAL A 45 3.96 7.90 0.07
N ASN A 46 3.19 8.94 0.38
CA ASN A 46 3.44 9.82 1.51
C ASN A 46 3.55 9.06 2.85
N GLY A 47 4.67 9.24 3.53
CA GLY A 47 4.96 8.57 4.79
C GLY A 47 5.49 7.14 4.66
N GLN A 48 5.67 6.62 3.43
CA GLN A 48 6.17 5.27 3.18
C GLN A 48 7.46 5.26 2.37
N PHE A 49 7.46 5.86 1.18
CA PHE A 49 8.64 5.98 0.31
C PHE A 49 8.49 7.16 -0.65
N GLU A 50 9.61 7.65 -1.18
CA GLU A 50 9.68 8.81 -2.06
C GLU A 50 10.43 8.46 -3.35
N ASP A 51 9.97 9.03 -4.48
CA ASP A 51 10.61 9.04 -5.79
C ASP A 51 11.08 7.68 -6.32
N GLU A 52 10.34 6.60 -6.02
CA GLU A 52 10.64 5.31 -6.63
C GLU A 52 10.22 5.27 -8.10
N ILE A 53 11.12 4.78 -8.94
CA ILE A 53 10.96 4.77 -10.39
C ILE A 53 10.57 3.38 -10.87
N MET A 54 9.59 3.31 -11.76
CA MET A 54 9.21 2.13 -12.52
C MET A 54 9.34 2.40 -14.01
N LEU A 55 10.23 1.71 -14.69
CA LEU A 55 10.25 1.66 -16.15
C LEU A 55 9.12 0.76 -16.68
N PRO A 56 8.74 0.86 -17.98
CA PRO A 56 7.78 -0.06 -18.59
C PRO A 56 8.13 -1.52 -18.30
N GLY A 57 7.15 -2.27 -17.76
CA GLY A 57 7.29 -3.67 -17.37
C GLY A 57 7.86 -3.90 -15.96
N GLU A 58 8.29 -2.88 -15.25
CA GLU A 58 8.79 -3.01 -13.87
C GLU A 58 7.68 -2.95 -12.84
N ARG A 59 8.03 -3.30 -11.60
CA ARG A 59 7.14 -3.26 -10.46
C ARG A 59 7.84 -2.83 -9.18
N ILE A 60 7.09 -2.20 -8.28
CA ILE A 60 7.48 -1.95 -6.89
C ILE A 60 6.65 -2.87 -6.00
N SER A 61 7.26 -3.44 -4.98
CA SER A 61 6.59 -4.27 -3.97
C SER A 61 6.93 -3.77 -2.58
N LYS A 62 5.92 -3.61 -1.73
CA LYS A 62 6.07 -3.22 -0.32
C LYS A 62 5.20 -4.13 0.55
N THR A 63 5.55 -4.22 1.82
CA THR A 63 4.87 -5.08 2.78
C THR A 63 4.47 -4.28 4.01
N MET A 64 3.27 -4.52 4.50
CA MET A 64 2.77 -3.97 5.76
C MET A 64 2.21 -5.07 6.64
N ILE A 65 2.54 -5.03 7.93
CA ILE A 65 1.98 -5.91 8.94
C ILE A 65 0.78 -5.22 9.56
N GLY A 66 -0.37 -5.89 9.60
CA GLY A 66 -1.57 -5.40 10.25
C GLY A 66 -1.44 -5.43 11.78
N PHE A 67 -2.10 -4.49 12.45
CA PHE A 67 -2.09 -4.39 13.91
C PHE A 67 -3.20 -5.23 14.57
N ILE A 68 -4.17 -5.68 13.82
CA ILE A 68 -5.32 -6.50 14.24
C ILE A 68 -5.59 -7.58 13.20
N ALA A 69 -6.44 -8.54 13.54
CA ALA A 69 -6.82 -9.68 12.70
C ALA A 69 -7.32 -9.39 11.28
N LEU A 70 -7.49 -8.14 10.92
CA LEU A 70 -7.87 -7.74 9.57
C LEU A 70 -6.64 -7.49 8.68
N PRO A 71 -6.71 -7.93 7.41
CA PRO A 71 -5.68 -7.64 6.43
C PRO A 71 -5.50 -6.14 6.26
N PRO A 72 -4.27 -5.63 6.22
CA PRO A 72 -4.05 -4.27 5.81
C PRO A 72 -4.51 -4.12 4.35
N SER A 73 -5.46 -3.22 4.13
CA SER A 73 -5.94 -2.85 2.80
C SER A 73 -5.06 -1.77 2.18
N PRO A 74 -5.14 -1.56 0.85
CA PRO A 74 -4.48 -0.43 0.19
C PRO A 74 -4.83 0.91 0.83
N ASP A 75 -6.07 1.12 1.20
CA ASP A 75 -6.56 2.31 1.92
C ASP A 75 -5.71 2.66 3.15
N LEU A 76 -5.28 1.66 3.90
CA LEU A 76 -4.47 1.87 5.09
C LEU A 76 -3.02 2.19 4.72
N TYR A 77 -2.47 1.52 3.70
CA TYR A 77 -1.10 1.74 3.27
C TYR A 77 -0.90 3.12 2.65
N VAL A 78 -1.86 3.58 1.84
CA VAL A 78 -1.79 4.85 1.11
C VAL A 78 -2.60 5.96 1.77
N MET A 79 -2.88 5.86 3.06
CA MET A 79 -3.76 6.78 3.79
C MET A 79 -3.36 8.27 3.67
N HIS A 80 -2.08 8.54 3.46
CA HIS A 80 -1.53 9.89 3.32
C HIS A 80 -1.42 10.36 1.85
N GLY A 81 -1.84 9.51 0.91
CA GLY A 81 -1.87 9.80 -0.51
C GLY A 81 -0.70 9.25 -1.30
N ILE A 82 -0.91 9.21 -2.60
CA ILE A 82 0.08 8.80 -3.61
C ILE A 82 0.27 9.95 -4.61
N GLU A 83 1.51 10.26 -4.93
CA GLU A 83 1.89 11.11 -6.07
C GLU A 83 2.46 10.25 -7.18
N ILE A 84 1.99 10.46 -8.41
CA ILE A 84 2.43 9.79 -9.62
C ILE A 84 2.85 10.84 -10.63
N VAL A 85 4.05 10.66 -11.21
CA VAL A 85 4.58 11.50 -12.30
C VAL A 85 4.96 10.60 -13.46
N PHE A 86 4.48 10.93 -14.67
CA PHE A 86 4.83 10.22 -15.89
C PHE A 86 5.96 10.93 -16.64
N ASP A 87 6.96 10.17 -17.10
CA ASP A 87 8.08 10.62 -17.96
C ASP A 87 8.86 11.83 -17.42
N ASP A 88 8.90 12.07 -16.10
CA ASP A 88 9.41 13.29 -15.46
C ASP A 88 8.79 14.58 -16.03
N GLY A 89 7.63 14.44 -16.65
CA GLY A 89 6.90 15.53 -17.28
C GLY A 89 5.87 16.16 -16.33
N PRO A 90 5.03 17.07 -16.86
CA PRO A 90 4.03 17.76 -16.04
C PRO A 90 2.78 16.90 -15.76
N TYR A 91 2.66 15.72 -16.37
CA TYR A 91 1.46 14.90 -16.24
C TYR A 91 1.59 13.86 -15.13
N GLY A 92 0.55 13.76 -14.36
CA GLY A 92 0.48 12.87 -13.23
C GLY A 92 -0.71 13.19 -12.34
N GLY A 93 -0.55 13.04 -11.04
CA GLY A 93 -1.56 13.44 -10.07
C GLY A 93 -1.15 13.13 -8.65
N VAL A 94 -1.74 13.89 -7.73
CA VAL A 94 -1.73 13.60 -6.31
C VAL A 94 -3.08 12.98 -5.97
N PHE A 95 -3.07 11.73 -5.56
CA PHE A 95 -4.26 10.95 -5.27
C PHE A 95 -4.45 10.81 -3.77
N THR A 96 -5.69 10.83 -3.34
CA THR A 96 -6.08 10.58 -1.97
C THR A 96 -7.21 9.56 -1.94
N ARG A 97 -7.47 9.00 -0.76
CA ARG A 97 -8.60 8.10 -0.56
C ARG A 97 -9.90 8.75 -1.04
N PRO A 98 -10.68 8.06 -1.90
CA PRO A 98 -11.94 8.61 -2.38
C PRO A 98 -12.91 8.84 -1.22
N LYS A 99 -13.55 10.00 -1.19
CA LYS A 99 -14.58 10.36 -0.21
C LYS A 99 -15.96 9.91 -0.64
N GLU A 100 -16.17 9.74 -1.94
CA GLU A 100 -17.46 9.42 -2.56
C GLU A 100 -17.33 8.18 -3.45
N TYR A 101 -18.40 7.41 -3.55
CA TYR A 101 -18.49 6.25 -4.43
C TYR A 101 -19.72 6.38 -5.34
N PRO A 102 -19.61 6.04 -6.66
CA PRO A 102 -18.40 5.46 -7.29
C PRO A 102 -17.27 6.48 -7.38
N ALA A 103 -16.06 6.04 -7.03
CA ALA A 103 -14.87 6.86 -7.17
C ALA A 103 -14.52 7.05 -8.65
N ALA A 104 -13.82 8.16 -8.95
CA ALA A 104 -13.25 8.34 -10.27
C ALA A 104 -12.27 7.20 -10.60
N PRO A 105 -12.22 6.70 -11.84
CA PRO A 105 -11.27 5.67 -12.26
C PRO A 105 -9.82 6.20 -12.22
N TYR A 106 -8.87 5.28 -12.29
CA TYR A 106 -7.44 5.58 -12.29
C TYR A 106 -6.96 6.31 -11.02
N ASN A 107 -7.47 5.87 -9.88
CA ASN A 107 -7.05 6.36 -8.56
C ASN A 107 -6.37 5.23 -7.76
N PRO A 108 -5.03 5.22 -7.66
CA PRO A 108 -4.29 4.20 -6.93
C PRO A 108 -4.53 4.23 -5.41
N CYS A 109 -5.30 5.18 -4.89
CA CYS A 109 -5.79 5.17 -3.51
C CYS A 109 -7.16 4.51 -3.36
N ASN A 110 -7.77 4.04 -4.46
CA ASN A 110 -9.04 3.33 -4.44
C ASN A 110 -8.80 1.81 -4.37
N GLU A 111 -9.07 1.18 -3.23
CA GLU A 111 -8.87 -0.27 -3.06
C GLU A 111 -9.61 -1.12 -4.10
N LYS A 112 -10.73 -0.63 -4.66
CA LYS A 112 -11.53 -1.35 -5.66
C LYS A 112 -10.84 -1.45 -7.02
N GLU A 113 -9.77 -0.70 -7.24
CA GLU A 113 -8.96 -0.79 -8.45
C GLU A 113 -7.80 -1.78 -8.30
N TYR A 114 -7.64 -2.38 -7.11
CA TYR A 114 -6.68 -3.43 -6.88
C TYR A 114 -7.27 -4.81 -7.16
N VAL A 115 -6.49 -5.66 -7.77
CA VAL A 115 -6.71 -7.10 -7.75
C VAL A 115 -6.06 -7.64 -6.48
N TRP A 116 -6.79 -8.44 -5.70
CA TRP A 116 -6.26 -9.04 -4.50
C TRP A 116 -6.33 -10.55 -4.54
N GLU A 117 -5.38 -11.21 -3.92
CA GLU A 117 -5.25 -12.65 -3.85
C GLU A 117 -4.85 -13.07 -2.42
N ASP A 118 -5.48 -14.16 -1.93
CA ASP A 118 -5.05 -14.84 -0.72
C ASP A 118 -3.79 -15.64 -1.01
N MET A 119 -2.85 -15.60 -0.07
CA MET A 119 -1.68 -16.47 -0.09
C MET A 119 -1.75 -17.50 1.05
N PRO A 120 -1.01 -18.61 0.95
CA PRO A 120 -0.92 -19.57 2.05
C PRO A 120 -0.47 -18.89 3.36
N VAL A 121 -1.07 -19.34 4.47
CA VAL A 121 -0.67 -18.90 5.81
C VAL A 121 0.76 -19.40 6.08
N GLU A 122 1.64 -18.48 6.46
CA GLU A 122 3.01 -18.77 6.85
C GLU A 122 3.28 -18.26 8.27
N ASN A 123 3.87 -19.08 9.12
CA ASN A 123 4.18 -18.74 10.51
C ASN A 123 2.97 -18.20 11.29
N ASP A 124 1.80 -18.81 11.12
CA ASP A 124 0.53 -18.38 11.71
C ASP A 124 0.07 -16.98 11.29
N LEU A 125 0.60 -16.43 10.19
CA LEU A 125 0.20 -15.16 9.63
C LEU A 125 -0.55 -15.36 8.31
N SER A 126 -1.67 -14.67 8.15
CA SER A 126 -2.39 -14.60 6.88
C SER A 126 -1.72 -13.58 5.96
N HIS A 127 -1.56 -13.92 4.69
CA HIS A 127 -0.92 -13.08 3.70
C HIS A 127 -1.89 -12.75 2.56
N TRP A 128 -1.96 -11.48 2.19
CA TRP A 128 -2.71 -11.01 1.01
C TRP A 128 -1.81 -10.20 0.11
N VAL A 129 -2.01 -10.37 -1.20
CA VAL A 129 -1.35 -9.56 -2.23
C VAL A 129 -2.37 -8.65 -2.86
N TRP A 130 -2.08 -7.36 -2.89
CA TRP A 130 -2.86 -6.32 -3.53
C TRP A 130 -2.07 -5.76 -4.71
N THR A 131 -2.60 -5.90 -5.93
CA THR A 131 -1.90 -5.45 -7.13
C THR A 131 -2.69 -4.34 -7.82
N TYR A 132 -2.03 -3.19 -8.01
CA TYR A 132 -2.49 -2.13 -8.91
C TYR A 132 -1.64 -2.13 -10.17
N THR A 133 -2.28 -2.01 -11.33
CA THR A 133 -1.57 -2.01 -12.62
C THR A 133 -1.80 -0.70 -13.32
N PHE A 134 -0.73 0.08 -13.47
CA PHE A 134 -0.72 1.28 -14.30
C PHE A 134 -0.70 0.88 -15.78
N THR A 135 -1.54 1.53 -16.57
CA THR A 135 -1.67 1.29 -18.02
C THR A 135 -1.54 2.60 -18.80
N ASN A 136 -1.54 2.56 -20.12
CA ASN A 136 -1.60 3.77 -20.93
C ASN A 136 -2.88 4.59 -20.66
N ALA A 137 -3.97 3.95 -20.22
CA ALA A 137 -5.19 4.68 -19.83
C ALA A 137 -5.00 5.57 -18.60
N ASP A 138 -4.12 5.20 -17.66
CA ASP A 138 -3.77 6.05 -16.50
C ASP A 138 -3.01 7.31 -16.98
N TYR A 139 -2.10 7.15 -17.93
CA TYR A 139 -1.41 8.28 -18.57
C TYR A 139 -2.38 9.17 -19.34
N ASP A 140 -3.25 8.61 -20.17
CA ASP A 140 -4.25 9.37 -20.93
C ASP A 140 -5.17 10.15 -19.99
N ALA A 141 -5.57 9.55 -18.86
CA ALA A 141 -6.35 10.21 -17.83
C ALA A 141 -5.58 11.35 -17.15
N ALA A 142 -4.26 11.20 -16.94
CA ALA A 142 -3.40 12.25 -16.41
C ALA A 142 -3.30 13.43 -17.39
N VAL A 143 -3.10 13.15 -18.67
CA VAL A 143 -3.10 14.17 -19.73
C VAL A 143 -4.43 14.91 -19.82
N ALA A 144 -5.55 14.19 -19.73
CA ALA A 144 -6.88 14.78 -19.76
C ALA A 144 -7.19 15.70 -18.56
N ARG A 145 -6.58 15.44 -17.38
CA ARG A 145 -6.67 16.33 -16.20
C ARG A 145 -5.86 17.61 -16.35
N GLY A 146 -4.88 17.63 -17.25
CA GLY A 146 -3.95 18.72 -17.42
C GLY A 146 -2.69 18.62 -16.55
N PRO A 147 -1.75 19.57 -16.69
CA PRO A 147 -0.50 19.59 -15.93
C PRO A 147 -0.72 19.69 -14.42
N MET A 148 0.12 19.02 -13.63
CA MET A 148 0.02 19.00 -12.16
C MET A 148 0.10 20.38 -11.51
N THR A 149 0.73 21.35 -12.15
CA THR A 149 0.84 22.74 -11.66
C THR A 149 -0.48 23.53 -11.75
N GLU A 150 -1.49 22.97 -12.42
CA GLU A 150 -2.79 23.60 -12.67
C GLU A 150 -3.94 22.87 -11.92
N GLN A 151 -3.59 21.88 -11.06
CA GLN A 151 -4.57 21.07 -10.31
C GLN A 151 -4.80 21.56 -8.87
#